data_dd828874f9c85529965ee13458e6f3cd
#
_entry.id   dd828874f9c85529965ee13458e6f3cd
#
_cell.length_a   1.000
_cell.length_b   1.000
_cell.length_c   1.000
_cell.angle_alpha   90.00
_cell.angle_beta   90.00
_cell.angle_gamma   90.00
#
_symmetry.space_group_name_H-M   'P 1'
#
loop_
_entity.id
_entity.type
_entity.pdbx_description
1 polymer ?
#
loop_
_entity_poly.entity_id
_entity_poly.type
_entity_poly.pdbx_seq_one_letter_code
_entity_poly.pdbx_strand_id
1 'polypeptide(L)'
;MELNEKSAVKVVLSFGSNISPRREYLEKAMDKVCAYPRTRLLASGEIEETEPVGVPPEYGNMKFLNRVAIFETGLGPMEFSRLMHRSEDELGRVRGGVRNAPRTIDIDMIDYGGIRLDDPELTLPHPRAHERDFVLRPWMELEKLLIRREMKRLRAEVPAEVRAEKSHELCMKLSGLLDGVGTVCLYRALKTELDLSEFEAECAERGVRTVVPERRGAEYFVPHCGEVDLWICPGLAFTRGGERLGFGGGWYDRFLAAAKPGARVCGVAYSFQIRESLPQGPWDRRMDAVMTV
;
A
#
# COMPACT_ATOMS: atom_id res chain seq x y z
N MET A 1 -35.42 -10.98 -15.54
CA MET A 1 -34.64 -9.72 -15.64
C MET A 1 -33.50 -9.88 -14.64
N GLU A 2 -32.40 -10.47 -15.10
CA GLU A 2 -31.24 -10.78 -14.31
C GLU A 2 -30.62 -9.48 -13.80
N LEU A 3 -30.54 -9.34 -12.48
CA LEU A 3 -29.82 -8.28 -11.85
C LEU A 3 -28.34 -8.49 -12.16
N ASN A 4 -27.82 -7.64 -13.05
CA ASN A 4 -26.40 -7.51 -13.31
C ASN A 4 -25.68 -7.42 -11.94
N GLU A 5 -24.90 -8.43 -11.56
CA GLU A 5 -24.02 -8.38 -10.39
C GLU A 5 -23.09 -7.19 -10.62
N LYS A 6 -23.42 -6.04 -10.01
CA LYS A 6 -22.50 -4.91 -9.97
C LYS A 6 -21.23 -5.45 -9.32
N SER A 7 -20.14 -5.38 -10.04
CA SER A 7 -18.82 -5.74 -9.54
C SER A 7 -18.60 -5.04 -8.21
N ALA A 8 -18.14 -5.81 -7.20
CA ALA A 8 -17.89 -5.27 -5.88
C ALA A 8 -16.83 -4.15 -5.96
N VAL A 9 -17.06 -3.07 -5.22
CA VAL A 9 -16.26 -1.85 -5.25
C VAL A 9 -15.57 -1.67 -3.91
N LYS A 10 -14.31 -1.23 -3.95
CA LYS A 10 -13.54 -0.88 -2.76
C LYS A 10 -14.03 0.47 -2.21
N VAL A 11 -14.31 0.52 -0.90
CA VAL A 11 -14.68 1.74 -0.18
C VAL A 11 -13.75 1.95 1.00
N VAL A 12 -13.28 3.18 1.16
CA VAL A 12 -12.40 3.60 2.26
C VAL A 12 -13.20 4.44 3.23
N LEU A 13 -13.19 4.03 4.50
CA LEU A 13 -13.89 4.72 5.57
C LEU A 13 -12.92 5.22 6.64
N SER A 14 -13.21 6.40 7.18
CA SER A 14 -12.60 6.91 8.40
C SER A 14 -13.64 6.94 9.51
N PHE A 15 -13.28 6.42 10.67
CA PHE A 15 -14.09 6.40 11.89
C PHE A 15 -13.45 7.32 12.92
N GLY A 16 -14.22 8.18 13.56
CA GLY A 16 -13.74 9.11 14.59
C GLY A 16 -14.70 9.20 15.77
N SER A 17 -14.17 9.25 16.99
CA SER A 17 -14.95 9.44 18.23
C SER A 17 -14.18 10.30 19.22
N ASN A 18 -14.86 11.27 19.88
CA ASN A 18 -14.28 12.07 20.95
C ASN A 18 -15.16 12.18 22.22
N ILE A 19 -16.23 11.41 22.31
CA ILE A 19 -17.06 11.25 23.51
C ILE A 19 -16.83 9.83 24.06
N SER A 20 -16.51 9.73 25.35
CA SER A 20 -16.33 8.43 26.02
C SER A 20 -17.64 7.63 26.09
N PRO A 21 -17.56 6.32 25.93
CA PRO A 21 -16.38 5.48 25.72
C PRO A 21 -15.95 5.39 24.25
N ARG A 22 -15.00 6.21 23.81
CA ARG A 22 -14.56 6.40 22.43
C ARG A 22 -14.24 5.11 21.69
N ARG A 23 -13.47 4.20 22.31
CA ARG A 23 -13.06 2.91 21.70
C ARG A 23 -14.26 2.01 21.40
N GLU A 24 -15.19 1.93 22.34
CA GLU A 24 -16.40 1.12 22.20
C GLU A 24 -17.27 1.61 21.05
N TYR A 25 -17.39 2.94 20.86
CA TYR A 25 -18.11 3.49 19.72
C TYR A 25 -17.46 3.15 18.39
N LEU A 26 -16.11 3.19 18.30
CA LEU A 26 -15.40 2.79 17.09
C LEU A 26 -15.60 1.29 16.78
N GLU A 27 -15.52 0.43 17.78
CA GLU A 27 -15.71 -1.01 17.61
C GLU A 27 -17.13 -1.34 17.17
N LYS A 28 -18.14 -0.78 17.84
CA LYS A 28 -19.56 -0.94 17.45
C LYS A 28 -19.85 -0.41 16.04
N ALA A 29 -19.25 0.71 15.65
CA ALA A 29 -19.41 1.24 14.31
C ALA A 29 -18.79 0.30 13.24
N MET A 30 -17.61 -0.25 13.52
CA MET A 30 -16.98 -1.26 12.65
C MET A 30 -17.87 -2.49 12.50
N ASP A 31 -18.41 -3.02 13.61
CA ASP A 31 -19.30 -4.18 13.59
C ASP A 31 -20.57 -3.92 12.76
N LYS A 32 -21.15 -2.72 12.90
CA LYS A 32 -22.31 -2.32 12.09
C LYS A 32 -21.98 -2.31 10.59
N VAL A 33 -20.87 -1.70 10.19
CA VAL A 33 -20.46 -1.66 8.78
C VAL A 33 -20.15 -3.06 8.25
N CYS A 34 -19.51 -3.92 9.05
CA CYS A 34 -19.30 -5.33 8.69
C CYS A 34 -20.59 -6.10 8.46
N ALA A 35 -21.69 -5.68 9.09
CA ALA A 35 -23.02 -6.30 8.96
C ALA A 35 -23.83 -5.75 7.76
N TYR A 36 -23.35 -4.75 7.00
CA TYR A 36 -24.07 -4.26 5.83
C TYR A 36 -24.15 -5.35 4.75
N PRO A 37 -25.30 -5.43 4.05
CA PRO A 37 -25.47 -6.44 2.99
C PRO A 37 -24.38 -6.26 1.91
N ARG A 38 -23.92 -7.37 1.37
CA ARG A 38 -22.91 -7.42 0.29
C ARG A 38 -21.64 -6.60 0.61
N THR A 39 -21.27 -6.52 1.88
CA THR A 39 -20.12 -5.76 2.36
C THR A 39 -19.19 -6.66 3.15
N ARG A 40 -17.89 -6.54 2.92
CA ARG A 40 -16.88 -7.26 3.70
C ARG A 40 -15.67 -6.37 4.00
N LEU A 41 -15.09 -6.55 5.18
CA LEU A 41 -13.85 -5.90 5.57
C LEU A 41 -12.66 -6.51 4.80
N LEU A 42 -11.85 -5.68 4.16
CA LEU A 42 -10.60 -6.06 3.51
C LEU A 42 -9.39 -5.83 4.41
N ALA A 43 -9.34 -4.66 5.03
CA ALA A 43 -8.25 -4.29 5.94
C ALA A 43 -8.72 -3.19 6.91
N SER A 44 -8.13 -3.17 8.10
CA SER A 44 -8.37 -2.14 9.12
C SER A 44 -7.05 -1.72 9.75
N GLY A 45 -6.87 -0.42 9.93
CA GLY A 45 -5.76 0.18 10.64
C GLY A 45 -5.90 0.08 12.15
N GLU A 46 -4.84 0.44 12.85
CA GLU A 46 -4.86 0.60 14.30
C GLU A 46 -5.70 1.82 14.70
N ILE A 47 -6.14 1.85 15.95
CA ILE A 47 -6.79 3.03 16.53
C ILE A 47 -5.69 4.00 16.97
N GLU A 48 -5.72 5.22 16.44
CA GLU A 48 -4.78 6.29 16.79
C GLU A 48 -5.50 7.41 17.53
N GLU A 49 -4.85 7.95 18.58
CA GLU A 49 -5.31 9.16 19.26
C GLU A 49 -4.74 10.39 18.55
N THR A 50 -5.60 11.35 18.25
CA THR A 50 -5.21 12.59 17.55
C THR A 50 -5.77 13.81 18.26
N GLU A 51 -5.06 14.93 18.08
CA GLU A 51 -5.56 16.24 18.52
C GLU A 51 -6.77 16.65 17.67
N PRO A 52 -7.74 17.39 18.24
CA PRO A 52 -8.88 17.89 17.50
C PRO A 52 -8.47 18.93 16.46
N VAL A 53 -9.05 18.86 15.25
CA VAL A 53 -8.75 19.80 14.15
C VAL A 53 -9.98 20.58 13.76
N GLY A 54 -9.88 21.93 13.83
CA GLY A 54 -10.94 22.83 13.41
C GLY A 54 -12.19 22.77 14.28
N VAL A 55 -12.05 22.42 15.57
CA VAL A 55 -13.13 22.44 16.57
C VAL A 55 -13.22 23.81 17.24
N PRO A 56 -14.39 24.19 17.82
CA PRO A 56 -14.51 25.36 18.70
C PRO A 56 -13.54 25.29 19.88
N PRO A 57 -13.02 26.44 20.38
CA PRO A 57 -12.01 26.48 21.44
C PRO A 57 -12.37 25.70 22.71
N GLU A 58 -13.66 25.70 23.08
CA GLU A 58 -14.20 24.98 24.24
C GLU A 58 -14.01 23.44 24.15
N TYR A 59 -13.82 22.90 22.95
CA TYR A 59 -13.61 21.48 22.70
C TYR A 59 -12.15 21.13 22.34
N GLY A 60 -11.24 22.10 22.43
CA GLY A 60 -9.84 21.96 22.05
C GLY A 60 -9.06 20.88 22.81
N ASN A 61 -9.55 20.45 23.97
CA ASN A 61 -8.95 19.39 24.78
C ASN A 61 -9.58 17.99 24.54
N MET A 62 -10.59 17.88 23.68
CA MET A 62 -11.30 16.63 23.44
C MET A 62 -10.66 15.86 22.29
N LYS A 63 -9.60 15.12 22.59
CA LYS A 63 -8.89 14.28 21.62
C LYS A 63 -9.79 13.22 21.00
N PHE A 64 -9.54 12.96 19.73
CA PHE A 64 -10.22 11.91 18.99
C PHE A 64 -9.47 10.57 19.08
N LEU A 65 -10.21 9.48 19.03
CA LEU A 65 -9.72 8.20 18.55
C LEU A 65 -10.18 8.04 17.11
N ASN A 66 -9.24 7.75 16.20
CA ASN A 66 -9.54 7.57 14.79
C ASN A 66 -9.07 6.19 14.31
N ARG A 67 -9.75 5.66 13.30
CA ARG A 67 -9.39 4.43 12.60
C ARG A 67 -9.79 4.56 11.14
N VAL A 68 -8.92 4.09 10.24
CA VAL A 68 -9.25 3.93 8.82
C VAL A 68 -9.44 2.45 8.51
N ALA A 69 -10.42 2.14 7.67
CA ALA A 69 -10.64 0.78 7.20
C ALA A 69 -11.04 0.78 5.73
N ILE A 70 -10.71 -0.32 5.05
CA ILE A 70 -11.05 -0.56 3.66
C ILE A 70 -12.01 -1.73 3.60
N PHE A 71 -13.15 -1.51 2.97
CA PHE A 71 -14.17 -2.53 2.71
C PHE A 71 -14.30 -2.77 1.22
N GLU A 72 -14.95 -3.85 0.89
CA GLU A 72 -15.48 -4.13 -0.45
C GLU A 72 -16.99 -4.25 -0.33
N THR A 73 -17.73 -3.63 -1.25
CA THR A 73 -19.19 -3.62 -1.21
C THR A 73 -19.82 -3.70 -2.59
N GLY A 74 -20.97 -4.33 -2.67
CA GLY A 74 -21.86 -4.31 -3.84
C GLY A 74 -22.99 -3.29 -3.73
N LEU A 75 -23.03 -2.46 -2.67
CA LEU A 75 -24.01 -1.37 -2.51
C LEU A 75 -23.59 -0.17 -3.35
N GLY A 76 -24.53 0.65 -3.81
CA GLY A 76 -24.20 1.94 -4.41
C GLY A 76 -23.74 2.97 -3.38
N PRO A 77 -23.03 4.06 -3.78
CA PRO A 77 -22.45 5.01 -2.84
C PRO A 77 -23.50 5.72 -1.98
N MET A 78 -24.64 6.10 -2.54
CA MET A 78 -25.72 6.75 -1.80
C MET A 78 -26.43 5.78 -0.82
N GLU A 79 -26.61 4.51 -1.23
CA GLU A 79 -27.18 3.47 -0.36
C GLU A 79 -26.25 3.20 0.82
N PHE A 80 -24.96 3.08 0.57
CA PHE A 80 -23.94 2.88 1.59
C PHE A 80 -23.88 4.08 2.57
N SER A 81 -23.92 5.31 2.06
CA SER A 81 -23.94 6.54 2.86
C SER A 81 -25.14 6.57 3.80
N ARG A 82 -26.34 6.22 3.33
CA ARG A 82 -27.55 6.17 4.18
C ARG A 82 -27.42 5.15 5.32
N LEU A 83 -26.79 3.99 5.06
CA LEU A 83 -26.52 3.01 6.11
C LEU A 83 -25.51 3.52 7.14
N MET A 84 -24.49 4.25 6.69
CA MET A 84 -23.52 4.90 7.60
C MET A 84 -24.24 5.88 8.52
N HIS A 85 -25.04 6.80 7.98
CA HIS A 85 -25.80 7.79 8.76
C HIS A 85 -26.74 7.11 9.76
N ARG A 86 -27.45 6.04 9.36
CA ARG A 86 -28.28 5.26 10.28
C ARG A 86 -27.45 4.67 11.42
N SER A 87 -26.27 4.11 11.10
CA SER A 87 -25.39 3.54 12.12
C SER A 87 -24.88 4.57 13.11
N GLU A 88 -24.60 5.79 12.64
CA GLU A 88 -24.22 6.91 13.51
C GLU A 88 -25.39 7.32 14.45
N ASP A 89 -26.61 7.43 13.90
CA ASP A 89 -27.80 7.76 14.69
C ASP A 89 -28.09 6.73 15.76
N GLU A 90 -28.02 5.43 15.41
CA GLU A 90 -28.18 4.31 16.34
C GLU A 90 -27.11 4.26 17.44
N LEU A 91 -25.92 4.85 17.19
CA LEU A 91 -24.84 4.99 18.15
C LEU A 91 -24.89 6.34 18.91
N GLY A 92 -26.02 7.04 18.81
CA GLY A 92 -26.29 8.23 19.60
C GLY A 92 -25.64 9.51 19.07
N ARG A 93 -25.31 9.58 17.78
CA ARG A 93 -24.85 10.83 17.16
C ARG A 93 -25.97 11.85 17.13
N VAL A 94 -25.73 13.03 17.70
CA VAL A 94 -26.66 14.18 17.64
C VAL A 94 -26.22 15.11 16.52
N ARG A 95 -27.15 15.43 15.61
CA ARG A 95 -26.95 16.38 14.51
C ARG A 95 -27.70 17.68 14.77
N GLY A 96 -27.31 18.77 14.09
CA GLY A 96 -27.99 20.08 14.19
C GLY A 96 -27.45 21.03 15.24
N GLY A 97 -26.31 20.70 15.87
CA GLY A 97 -25.62 21.60 16.81
C GLY A 97 -24.54 22.46 16.14
N VAL A 98 -23.59 22.94 16.95
CA VAL A 98 -22.41 23.68 16.49
C VAL A 98 -21.56 22.81 15.57
N ARG A 99 -21.05 23.41 14.50
CA ARG A 99 -20.16 22.71 13.55
C ARG A 99 -18.92 22.17 14.28
N ASN A 100 -18.57 20.93 14.00
CA ASN A 100 -17.46 20.20 14.64
C ASN A 100 -17.62 20.03 16.18
N ALA A 101 -18.86 20.02 16.68
CA ALA A 101 -19.15 19.66 18.08
C ALA A 101 -18.68 18.22 18.40
N PRO A 102 -18.48 17.90 19.69
CA PRO A 102 -18.18 16.54 20.13
C PRO A 102 -19.23 15.53 19.67
N ARG A 103 -18.79 14.32 19.35
CA ARG A 103 -19.66 13.27 18.82
C ARG A 103 -19.24 11.87 19.27
N THR A 104 -20.24 11.04 19.50
CA THR A 104 -20.04 9.63 19.86
C THR A 104 -19.30 8.88 18.76
N ILE A 105 -19.70 9.13 17.51
CA ILE A 105 -19.10 8.52 16.31
C ILE A 105 -19.26 9.44 15.09
N ASP A 106 -18.28 9.40 14.23
CA ASP A 106 -18.25 10.01 12.88
C ASP A 106 -17.75 8.94 11.90
N ILE A 107 -18.50 8.69 10.83
CA ILE A 107 -18.12 7.74 9.78
C ILE A 107 -18.06 8.52 8.46
N ASP A 108 -16.85 8.86 8.03
CA ASP A 108 -16.62 9.56 6.76
C ASP A 108 -16.31 8.53 5.64
N MET A 109 -17.01 8.60 4.50
CA MET A 109 -16.63 7.90 3.27
C MET A 109 -15.54 8.72 2.57
N ILE A 110 -14.32 8.18 2.59
CA ILE A 110 -13.14 8.87 2.06
C ILE A 110 -13.03 8.70 0.56
N ASP A 111 -13.19 7.46 0.09
CA ASP A 111 -13.16 7.09 -1.33
C ASP A 111 -14.13 5.94 -1.59
N TYR A 112 -14.64 5.88 -2.81
CA TYR A 112 -15.53 4.82 -3.28
C TYR A 112 -15.12 4.42 -4.70
N GLY A 113 -14.20 3.48 -4.83
CA GLY A 113 -13.72 2.98 -6.11
C GLY A 113 -13.11 4.04 -7.04
N GLY A 114 -12.61 5.14 -6.50
CA GLY A 114 -12.01 6.24 -7.26
C GLY A 114 -13.02 7.10 -8.02
N ILE A 115 -14.34 6.93 -7.82
CA ILE A 115 -15.35 7.75 -8.49
C ILE A 115 -15.30 9.20 -7.99
N ARG A 116 -15.71 10.12 -8.86
CA ARG A 116 -16.00 11.51 -8.49
C ARG A 116 -17.51 11.69 -8.45
N LEU A 117 -18.01 12.15 -7.32
CA LEU A 117 -19.41 12.44 -7.06
C LEU A 117 -19.50 13.81 -6.38
N ASP A 118 -20.31 14.69 -6.90
CA ASP A 118 -20.62 15.98 -6.30
C ASP A 118 -22.14 16.09 -6.16
N ASP A 119 -22.63 15.58 -5.04
CA ASP A 119 -24.04 15.55 -4.68
C ASP A 119 -24.22 16.25 -3.32
N PRO A 120 -25.32 16.97 -3.07
CA PRO A 120 -25.58 17.63 -1.78
C PRO A 120 -25.52 16.71 -0.57
N GLU A 121 -25.81 15.41 -0.73
CA GLU A 121 -25.76 14.41 0.35
C GLU A 121 -24.40 13.71 0.46
N LEU A 122 -23.57 13.68 -0.64
CA LEU A 122 -22.31 12.96 -0.65
C LEU A 122 -21.35 13.51 -1.70
N THR A 123 -20.20 14.01 -1.27
CA THR A 123 -19.09 14.42 -2.16
C THR A 123 -17.95 13.41 -2.07
N LEU A 124 -17.50 12.89 -3.22
CA LEU A 124 -16.39 11.92 -3.34
C LEU A 124 -15.37 12.35 -4.39
N PRO A 125 -14.06 12.14 -4.14
CA PRO A 125 -13.48 11.76 -2.85
C PRO A 125 -13.82 12.80 -1.78
N HIS A 126 -13.76 12.42 -0.50
CA HIS A 126 -14.09 13.30 0.61
C HIS A 126 -13.27 14.61 0.54
N PRO A 127 -13.88 15.79 0.56
CA PRO A 127 -13.22 17.06 0.23
C PRO A 127 -11.99 17.38 1.08
N ARG A 128 -12.00 16.96 2.35
CA ARG A 128 -10.93 17.23 3.32
C ARG A 128 -10.00 16.03 3.57
N ALA A 129 -10.13 14.94 2.81
CA ALA A 129 -9.30 13.76 3.03
C ALA A 129 -7.80 14.09 2.91
N HIS A 130 -7.45 14.90 1.90
CA HIS A 130 -6.05 15.28 1.59
C HIS A 130 -5.41 16.23 2.63
N GLU A 131 -6.19 16.80 3.54
CA GLU A 131 -5.72 17.70 4.61
C GLU A 131 -5.48 16.94 5.93
N ARG A 132 -5.80 15.63 5.98
CA ARG A 132 -5.85 14.86 7.22
C ARG A 132 -4.83 13.72 7.22
N ASP A 133 -3.64 13.95 7.76
CA ASP A 133 -2.60 12.93 7.85
C ASP A 133 -3.04 11.66 8.59
N PHE A 134 -3.92 11.81 9.59
CA PHE A 134 -4.49 10.68 10.34
C PHE A 134 -5.47 9.83 9.51
N VAL A 135 -5.82 10.27 8.29
CA VAL A 135 -6.57 9.50 7.28
C VAL A 135 -5.63 9.01 6.19
N LEU A 136 -4.82 9.90 5.59
CA LEU A 136 -4.00 9.57 4.42
C LEU A 136 -2.93 8.53 4.72
N ARG A 137 -2.20 8.69 5.84
CA ARG A 137 -1.13 7.75 6.21
C ARG A 137 -1.67 6.34 6.48
N PRO A 138 -2.69 6.13 7.33
CA PRO A 138 -3.27 4.80 7.53
C PRO A 138 -3.88 4.23 6.24
N TRP A 139 -4.57 5.02 5.43
CA TRP A 139 -5.11 4.57 4.15
C TRP A 139 -4.02 4.03 3.24
N MET A 140 -2.95 4.80 3.04
CA MET A 140 -1.81 4.39 2.22
C MET A 140 -1.18 3.07 2.71
N GLU A 141 -1.02 2.90 4.02
CA GLU A 141 -0.46 1.66 4.57
C GLU A 141 -1.41 0.46 4.38
N LEU A 142 -2.72 0.67 4.48
CA LEU A 142 -3.70 -0.38 4.19
C LEU A 142 -3.70 -0.77 2.71
N GLU A 143 -3.60 0.19 1.79
CA GLU A 143 -3.45 -0.08 0.36
C GLU A 143 -2.18 -0.90 0.09
N LYS A 144 -1.04 -0.50 0.66
CA LYS A 144 0.21 -1.26 0.56
C LYS A 144 0.05 -2.68 1.11
N LEU A 145 -0.66 -2.85 2.22
CA LEU A 145 -0.94 -4.15 2.83
C LEU A 145 -1.75 -5.06 1.88
N LEU A 146 -2.82 -4.53 1.28
CA LEU A 146 -3.66 -5.27 0.35
C LEU A 146 -2.90 -5.69 -0.90
N ILE A 147 -2.13 -4.78 -1.50
CA ILE A 147 -1.28 -5.10 -2.65
C ILE A 147 -0.25 -6.17 -2.30
N ARG A 148 0.41 -6.07 -1.13
CA ARG A 148 1.37 -7.09 -0.67
C ARG A 148 0.72 -8.47 -0.51
N ARG A 149 -0.50 -8.54 0.03
CA ARG A 149 -1.24 -9.80 0.19
C ARG A 149 -1.59 -10.42 -1.17
N GLU A 150 -2.10 -9.62 -2.09
CA GLU A 150 -2.44 -10.04 -3.44
C GLU A 150 -1.21 -10.57 -4.19
N MET A 151 -0.13 -9.81 -4.23
CA MET A 151 1.09 -10.20 -4.95
C MET A 151 1.77 -11.43 -4.35
N LYS A 152 1.77 -11.57 -3.02
CA LYS A 152 2.28 -12.80 -2.38
C LYS A 152 1.47 -14.03 -2.77
N ARG A 153 0.13 -13.90 -2.84
CA ARG A 153 -0.76 -14.98 -3.28
C ARG A 153 -0.47 -15.35 -4.73
N LEU A 154 -0.49 -14.38 -5.67
CA LEU A 154 -0.23 -14.62 -7.09
C LEU A 154 1.14 -15.25 -7.32
N ARG A 155 2.18 -14.78 -6.65
CA ARG A 155 3.52 -15.38 -6.75
C ARG A 155 3.58 -16.82 -6.22
N ALA A 156 2.81 -17.15 -5.19
CA ALA A 156 2.76 -18.51 -4.65
C ALA A 156 2.05 -19.49 -5.58
N GLU A 157 1.19 -18.99 -6.47
CA GLU A 157 0.47 -19.79 -7.47
C GLU A 157 1.33 -20.10 -8.71
N VAL A 158 2.50 -19.46 -8.90
CA VAL A 158 3.38 -19.70 -10.03
C VAL A 158 4.06 -21.08 -9.86
N PRO A 159 3.85 -22.05 -10.79
CA PRO A 159 4.50 -23.36 -10.75
C PRO A 159 6.03 -23.24 -10.80
N ALA A 160 6.71 -24.23 -10.23
CA ALA A 160 8.18 -24.22 -10.16
C ALA A 160 8.84 -24.21 -11.55
N GLU A 161 8.27 -24.95 -12.49
CA GLU A 161 8.76 -25.06 -13.88
C GLU A 161 8.61 -23.70 -14.59
N VAL A 162 7.45 -23.04 -14.45
CA VAL A 162 7.21 -21.71 -15.03
C VAL A 162 8.15 -20.68 -14.40
N ARG A 163 8.39 -20.77 -13.08
CA ARG A 163 9.33 -19.89 -12.40
C ARG A 163 10.76 -20.07 -12.94
N ALA A 164 11.21 -21.32 -13.17
CA ALA A 164 12.52 -21.59 -13.73
C ALA A 164 12.66 -21.01 -15.14
N GLU A 165 11.66 -21.22 -16.01
CA GLU A 165 11.63 -20.66 -17.36
C GLU A 165 11.69 -19.12 -17.33
N LYS A 166 10.88 -18.49 -16.48
CA LYS A 166 10.86 -17.03 -16.32
C LYS A 166 12.14 -16.48 -15.70
N SER A 167 12.79 -17.23 -14.83
CA SER A 167 14.11 -16.86 -14.29
C SER A 167 15.17 -16.86 -15.39
N HIS A 168 15.20 -17.88 -16.22
CA HIS A 168 16.08 -17.95 -17.39
C HIS A 168 15.83 -16.76 -18.35
N GLU A 169 14.57 -16.52 -18.73
CA GLU A 169 14.19 -15.37 -19.59
C GLU A 169 14.68 -14.04 -19.00
N LEU A 170 14.53 -13.86 -17.69
CA LEU A 170 15.00 -12.66 -17.00
C LEU A 170 16.53 -12.53 -17.07
N CYS A 171 17.28 -13.61 -16.78
CA CYS A 171 18.73 -13.60 -16.81
C CYS A 171 19.24 -13.19 -18.20
N MET A 172 18.66 -13.73 -19.26
CA MET A 172 18.98 -13.34 -20.65
C MET A 172 18.73 -11.85 -20.92
N LYS A 173 17.66 -11.29 -20.39
CA LYS A 173 17.37 -9.85 -20.53
C LYS A 173 18.38 -8.98 -19.74
N LEU A 174 18.78 -9.41 -18.54
CA LEU A 174 19.72 -8.70 -17.69
C LEU A 174 21.13 -8.65 -18.27
N SER A 175 21.54 -9.67 -19.06
CA SER A 175 22.84 -9.73 -19.74
C SER A 175 23.18 -8.46 -20.52
N GLY A 176 22.17 -7.85 -21.14
CA GLY A 176 22.32 -6.59 -21.88
C GLY A 176 22.63 -5.36 -21.02
N LEU A 177 22.56 -5.48 -19.68
CA LEU A 177 22.90 -4.39 -18.77
C LEU A 177 24.36 -4.40 -18.31
N LEU A 178 25.14 -5.42 -18.63
CA LEU A 178 26.50 -5.60 -18.08
C LEU A 178 27.58 -4.73 -18.74
N ASP A 179 27.31 -4.10 -19.88
CA ASP A 179 28.30 -3.28 -20.57
C ASP A 179 28.74 -2.09 -19.70
N GLY A 180 30.05 -2.02 -19.45
CA GLY A 180 30.67 -0.99 -18.62
C GLY A 180 30.39 -1.12 -17.11
N VAL A 181 29.87 -2.26 -16.64
CA VAL A 181 29.57 -2.52 -15.23
C VAL A 181 30.71 -3.28 -14.59
N GLY A 182 31.27 -2.77 -13.50
CA GLY A 182 32.30 -3.44 -12.70
C GLY A 182 31.74 -4.21 -11.51
N THR A 183 30.63 -3.71 -10.93
CA THR A 183 30.02 -4.35 -9.74
C THR A 183 28.49 -4.31 -9.82
N VAL A 184 27.87 -5.47 -9.61
CA VAL A 184 26.39 -5.64 -9.56
C VAL A 184 25.96 -6.05 -8.15
N CYS A 185 24.95 -5.40 -7.60
CA CYS A 185 24.26 -5.89 -6.43
C CYS A 185 23.06 -6.74 -6.83
N LEU A 186 23.08 -8.00 -6.43
CA LEU A 186 22.01 -8.98 -6.62
C LEU A 186 21.20 -9.16 -5.32
N TYR A 187 20.12 -9.91 -5.40
CA TYR A 187 19.41 -10.43 -4.23
C TYR A 187 19.50 -11.96 -4.20
N ARG A 188 19.32 -12.54 -3.02
CA ARG A 188 19.10 -13.99 -2.89
C ARG A 188 17.62 -14.26 -3.00
N ALA A 189 17.22 -14.99 -4.02
CA ALA A 189 15.84 -15.25 -4.33
C ALA A 189 15.12 -16.01 -3.21
N LEU A 190 13.99 -15.51 -2.76
CA LEU A 190 13.06 -16.27 -1.94
C LEU A 190 12.36 -17.34 -2.79
N LYS A 191 11.74 -18.33 -2.15
CA LYS A 191 11.10 -19.48 -2.82
C LYS A 191 10.16 -19.11 -3.98
N THR A 192 9.54 -17.93 -3.95
CA THR A 192 8.60 -17.45 -4.95
C THR A 192 9.14 -16.32 -5.83
N GLU A 193 10.41 -15.96 -5.68
CA GLU A 193 11.08 -14.94 -6.50
C GLU A 193 11.75 -15.55 -7.72
N LEU A 194 12.02 -14.71 -8.71
CA LEU A 194 12.83 -15.06 -9.87
C LEU A 194 14.28 -15.29 -9.41
N ASP A 195 14.86 -16.40 -9.83
CA ASP A 195 16.24 -16.77 -9.50
C ASP A 195 17.22 -16.06 -10.44
N LEU A 196 18.36 -15.63 -9.91
CA LEU A 196 19.40 -14.92 -10.65
C LEU A 196 20.72 -15.69 -10.75
N SER A 197 20.74 -16.98 -10.42
CA SER A 197 21.98 -17.78 -10.40
C SER A 197 22.67 -17.85 -11.75
N GLU A 198 21.91 -17.94 -12.85
CA GLU A 198 22.48 -17.91 -14.20
C GLU A 198 23.11 -16.55 -14.53
N PHE A 199 22.47 -15.46 -14.14
CA PHE A 199 23.01 -14.12 -14.33
C PHE A 199 24.24 -13.87 -13.43
N GLU A 200 24.24 -14.41 -12.20
CA GLU A 200 25.42 -14.36 -11.32
C GLU A 200 26.61 -15.12 -11.94
N ALA A 201 26.38 -16.29 -12.54
CA ALA A 201 27.40 -17.04 -13.25
C ALA A 201 27.96 -16.27 -14.47
N GLU A 202 27.09 -15.66 -15.26
CA GLU A 202 27.50 -14.81 -16.38
C GLU A 202 28.33 -13.60 -15.93
N CYS A 203 27.95 -12.95 -14.83
CA CYS A 203 28.77 -11.89 -14.24
C CYS A 203 30.19 -12.36 -13.95
N ALA A 204 30.34 -13.57 -13.35
CA ALA A 204 31.64 -14.13 -13.04
C ALA A 204 32.46 -14.43 -14.32
N GLU A 205 31.85 -14.98 -15.37
CA GLU A 205 32.47 -15.23 -16.66
C GLU A 205 32.97 -13.94 -17.34
N ARG A 206 32.22 -12.84 -17.18
CA ARG A 206 32.58 -11.51 -17.71
C ARG A 206 33.51 -10.71 -16.80
N GLY A 207 33.95 -11.26 -15.66
CA GLY A 207 34.79 -10.58 -14.69
C GLY A 207 34.08 -9.44 -13.93
N VAL A 208 32.76 -9.45 -13.90
CA VAL A 208 31.94 -8.50 -13.13
C VAL A 208 31.78 -9.00 -11.71
N ARG A 209 32.12 -8.17 -10.73
CA ARG A 209 31.97 -8.51 -9.31
C ARG A 209 30.49 -8.48 -8.89
N THR A 210 30.05 -9.50 -8.19
CA THR A 210 28.71 -9.55 -7.59
C THR A 210 28.78 -9.33 -6.08
N VAL A 211 27.82 -8.61 -5.53
CA VAL A 211 27.59 -8.46 -4.10
C VAL A 211 26.12 -8.70 -3.80
N VAL A 212 25.82 -9.14 -2.58
CA VAL A 212 24.44 -9.39 -2.13
C VAL A 212 24.25 -8.78 -0.74
N PRO A 213 23.02 -8.39 -0.37
CA PRO A 213 22.72 -7.97 0.97
C PRO A 213 23.01 -9.10 1.98
N GLU A 214 23.77 -8.79 3.01
CA GLU A 214 24.10 -9.70 4.10
C GLU A 214 23.34 -9.30 5.36
N ARG A 215 22.97 -10.29 6.17
CA ARG A 215 22.29 -10.06 7.45
C ARG A 215 23.32 -10.00 8.58
N ARG A 216 23.25 -8.94 9.41
CA ARG A 216 24.00 -8.80 10.67
C ARG A 216 23.01 -8.52 11.81
N GLY A 217 22.71 -9.54 12.61
CA GLY A 217 21.68 -9.44 13.65
C GLY A 217 20.29 -9.16 13.06
N ALA A 218 19.67 -8.06 13.45
CA ALA A 218 18.37 -7.61 12.95
C ALA A 218 18.47 -6.76 11.67
N GLU A 219 19.67 -6.36 11.25
CA GLU A 219 19.88 -5.45 10.14
C GLU A 219 20.47 -6.15 8.90
N TYR A 220 20.28 -5.53 7.75
CA TYR A 220 20.95 -5.92 6.52
C TYR A 220 21.92 -4.80 6.10
N PHE A 221 23.04 -5.18 5.50
CA PHE A 221 23.97 -4.27 4.86
C PHE A 221 24.41 -4.83 3.51
N VAL A 222 24.90 -3.98 2.62
CA VAL A 222 25.47 -4.39 1.34
C VAL A 222 26.97 -4.13 1.36
N PRO A 223 27.81 -5.18 1.26
CA PRO A 223 29.26 -4.99 1.15
C PRO A 223 29.59 -4.08 -0.04
N HIS A 224 30.54 -3.17 0.15
CA HIS A 224 30.99 -2.26 -0.91
C HIS A 224 29.86 -1.47 -1.60
N CYS A 225 28.82 -1.10 -0.87
CA CYS A 225 27.64 -0.40 -1.37
C CYS A 225 27.99 0.80 -2.27
N GLY A 226 29.00 1.59 -1.91
CA GLY A 226 29.48 2.74 -2.67
C GLY A 226 30.24 2.42 -3.95
N GLU A 227 30.47 1.14 -4.29
CA GLU A 227 31.15 0.69 -5.49
C GLU A 227 30.18 0.07 -6.52
N VAL A 228 28.92 -0.16 -6.14
CA VAL A 228 27.93 -0.82 -6.98
C VAL A 228 27.51 0.06 -8.16
N ASP A 229 27.66 -0.44 -9.37
CA ASP A 229 27.27 0.22 -10.63
C ASP A 229 25.82 -0.06 -11.01
N LEU A 230 25.37 -1.31 -10.76
CA LEU A 230 24.05 -1.79 -11.12
C LEU A 230 23.40 -2.51 -9.94
N TRP A 231 22.21 -2.08 -9.58
CA TRP A 231 21.37 -2.71 -8.55
C TRP A 231 20.24 -3.49 -9.20
N ILE A 232 20.15 -4.79 -8.93
CA ILE A 232 18.99 -5.61 -9.30
C ILE A 232 18.09 -5.73 -8.07
N CYS A 233 16.91 -5.11 -8.13
CA CYS A 233 16.02 -4.94 -6.99
C CYS A 233 14.77 -5.81 -7.11
N PRO A 234 14.51 -6.70 -6.13
CA PRO A 234 13.25 -7.42 -6.06
C PRO A 234 12.15 -6.52 -5.49
N GLY A 235 10.91 -6.91 -5.74
CA GLY A 235 9.74 -6.25 -5.15
C GLY A 235 8.50 -7.12 -5.22
N LEU A 236 7.44 -6.67 -4.56
CA LEU A 236 6.13 -7.30 -4.64
C LEU A 236 5.28 -6.68 -5.76
N ALA A 237 5.41 -5.37 -6.00
CA ALA A 237 4.76 -4.70 -7.11
C ALA A 237 5.63 -3.57 -7.64
N PHE A 238 5.43 -3.22 -8.90
CA PHE A 238 6.11 -2.13 -9.60
C PHE A 238 5.14 -1.38 -10.47
N THR A 239 5.50 -0.14 -10.84
CA THR A 239 4.87 0.55 -11.97
C THR A 239 5.86 0.64 -13.12
N ARG A 240 5.34 0.90 -14.33
CA ARG A 240 6.21 1.20 -15.49
C ARG A 240 7.03 2.48 -15.28
N GLY A 241 6.57 3.37 -14.40
CA GLY A 241 7.28 4.60 -14.00
C GLY A 241 8.39 4.39 -12.97
N GLY A 242 8.69 3.12 -12.60
CA GLY A 242 9.78 2.78 -11.70
C GLY A 242 9.41 2.81 -10.20
N GLU A 243 8.16 3.03 -9.84
CA GLU A 243 7.72 2.90 -8.46
C GLU A 243 7.80 1.44 -8.02
N ARG A 244 8.20 1.21 -6.77
CA ARG A 244 8.41 -0.12 -6.22
C ARG A 244 7.73 -0.30 -4.87
N LEU A 245 7.01 -1.39 -4.68
CA LEU A 245 6.51 -1.83 -3.39
C LEU A 245 7.30 -3.06 -2.92
N GLY A 246 8.10 -2.88 -1.89
CA GLY A 246 8.83 -3.97 -1.21
C GLY A 246 8.00 -4.70 -0.16
N PHE A 247 8.66 -5.60 0.58
CA PHE A 247 8.03 -6.41 1.64
C PHE A 247 7.64 -5.62 2.91
N GLY A 248 8.06 -4.35 3.05
CA GLY A 248 7.72 -3.47 4.16
C GLY A 248 8.89 -3.19 5.14
N GLY A 249 10.05 -3.82 4.96
CA GLY A 249 11.22 -3.59 5.82
C GLY A 249 12.04 -2.32 5.52
N GLY A 250 11.80 -1.65 4.38
CA GLY A 250 12.52 -0.45 3.94
C GLY A 250 14.02 -0.67 3.67
N TRP A 251 14.47 -1.94 3.51
CA TRP A 251 15.90 -2.25 3.35
C TRP A 251 16.47 -1.68 2.05
N TYR A 252 15.81 -1.89 0.92
CA TYR A 252 16.27 -1.39 -0.37
C TYR A 252 16.25 0.13 -0.43
N ASP A 253 15.30 0.80 0.20
CA ASP A 253 15.24 2.26 0.21
C ASP A 253 16.46 2.84 0.95
N ARG A 254 16.88 2.21 2.06
CA ARG A 254 18.12 2.56 2.78
C ARG A 254 19.39 2.26 1.97
N PHE A 255 19.45 1.09 1.30
CA PHE A 255 20.61 0.75 0.47
C PHE A 255 20.76 1.70 -0.70
N LEU A 256 19.68 1.98 -1.39
CA LEU A 256 19.67 2.86 -2.56
C LEU A 256 19.92 4.32 -2.19
N ALA A 257 19.59 4.74 -0.97
CA ALA A 257 19.97 6.05 -0.44
C ALA A 257 21.50 6.19 -0.28
N ALA A 258 22.21 5.08 -0.04
CA ALA A 258 23.67 5.04 0.07
C ALA A 258 24.38 4.63 -1.24
N ALA A 259 23.65 4.42 -2.33
CA ALA A 259 24.22 4.09 -3.63
C ALA A 259 25.04 5.26 -4.19
N LYS A 260 26.13 4.93 -4.92
CA LYS A 260 26.96 5.98 -5.53
C LYS A 260 26.18 6.77 -6.58
N PRO A 261 26.55 8.04 -6.82
CA PRO A 261 25.99 8.81 -7.92
C PRO A 261 26.20 8.11 -9.27
N GLY A 262 25.13 8.04 -10.09
CA GLY A 262 25.16 7.37 -11.39
C GLY A 262 24.98 5.85 -11.35
N ALA A 263 24.84 5.22 -10.17
CA ALA A 263 24.46 3.83 -10.10
C ALA A 263 23.07 3.61 -10.70
N ARG A 264 22.96 2.61 -11.57
CA ARG A 264 21.70 2.21 -12.22
C ARG A 264 20.90 1.27 -11.31
N VAL A 265 19.60 1.44 -11.26
CA VAL A 265 18.71 0.64 -10.42
C VAL A 265 17.63 0.00 -11.29
N CYS A 266 17.65 -1.33 -11.41
CA CYS A 266 16.72 -2.11 -12.19
C CYS A 266 15.83 -2.97 -11.30
N GLY A 267 14.52 -2.73 -11.33
CA GLY A 267 13.51 -3.60 -10.71
C GLY A 267 13.28 -4.83 -11.57
N VAL A 268 13.06 -5.98 -10.94
CA VAL A 268 12.74 -7.23 -11.66
C VAL A 268 11.48 -7.87 -11.12
N ALA A 269 10.61 -8.34 -12.02
CA ALA A 269 9.28 -8.78 -11.66
C ALA A 269 8.67 -9.74 -12.70
N TYR A 270 7.68 -10.52 -12.26
CA TYR A 270 6.73 -11.11 -13.19
C TYR A 270 5.83 -10.03 -13.78
N SER A 271 5.31 -10.22 -14.99
CA SER A 271 4.45 -9.25 -15.68
C SER A 271 3.21 -8.87 -14.88
N PHE A 272 2.62 -9.82 -14.13
CA PHE A 272 1.45 -9.56 -13.28
C PHE A 272 1.74 -8.67 -12.06
N GLN A 273 3.00 -8.41 -11.72
CA GLN A 273 3.39 -7.51 -10.63
C GLN A 273 3.40 -6.04 -11.04
N ILE A 274 3.12 -5.74 -12.32
CA ILE A 274 3.02 -4.36 -12.81
C ILE A 274 1.63 -3.81 -12.51
N ARG A 275 1.61 -2.63 -11.88
CA ARG A 275 0.40 -1.87 -11.53
C ARG A 275 0.44 -0.52 -12.23
N GLU A 276 -0.74 0.10 -12.42
CA GLU A 276 -0.83 1.47 -12.96
C GLU A 276 -0.26 2.50 -12.01
N SER A 277 -0.51 2.32 -10.70
CA SER A 277 -0.01 3.18 -9.63
C SER A 277 0.28 2.39 -8.37
N LEU A 278 1.15 2.93 -7.53
CA LEU A 278 1.45 2.40 -6.19
C LEU A 278 1.40 3.53 -5.17
N PRO A 279 0.94 3.27 -3.93
CA PRO A 279 1.08 4.22 -2.84
C PRO A 279 2.55 4.48 -2.54
N GLN A 280 3.02 5.72 -2.74
CA GLN A 280 4.42 6.12 -2.53
C GLN A 280 4.54 7.10 -1.38
N GLY A 281 5.63 6.95 -0.61
CA GLY A 281 6.09 7.95 0.34
C GLY A 281 7.17 8.85 -0.27
N PRO A 282 7.48 9.97 0.37
CA PRO A 282 8.50 10.91 -0.13
C PRO A 282 9.93 10.34 -0.11
N TRP A 283 10.14 9.20 0.56
CA TRP A 283 11.45 8.54 0.72
C TRP A 283 11.65 7.37 -0.23
N ASP A 284 10.61 6.96 -0.96
CA ASP A 284 10.66 5.80 -1.84
C ASP A 284 11.44 6.16 -3.11
N ARG A 285 12.59 5.48 -3.35
CA ARG A 285 13.40 5.68 -4.55
C ARG A 285 12.80 4.92 -5.72
N ARG A 286 12.66 5.60 -6.86
CA ARG A 286 12.24 4.99 -8.12
C ARG A 286 13.36 4.16 -8.74
N MET A 287 12.97 3.10 -9.42
CA MET A 287 13.84 2.32 -10.30
C MET A 287 14.06 3.08 -11.61
N ASP A 288 15.27 3.00 -12.17
CA ASP A 288 15.58 3.60 -13.47
C ASP A 288 14.95 2.78 -14.62
N ALA A 289 14.78 1.47 -14.39
CA ALA A 289 14.09 0.56 -15.29
C ALA A 289 13.38 -0.55 -14.50
N VAL A 290 12.35 -1.15 -15.10
CA VAL A 290 11.70 -2.35 -14.57
C VAL A 290 11.64 -3.41 -15.67
N MET A 291 12.33 -4.52 -15.47
CA MET A 291 12.31 -5.67 -16.37
C MET A 291 11.27 -6.69 -15.92
N THR A 292 10.48 -7.17 -16.86
CA THR A 292 9.42 -8.14 -16.59
C THR A 292 9.51 -9.37 -17.48
N VAL A 293 9.01 -10.47 -16.97
CA VAL A 293 8.89 -11.76 -17.63
C VAL A 293 7.51 -12.37 -17.45
#